data_cee10aaf2fb5fb06bddefe4dd8532a79
#
_entry.id   cee10aaf2fb5fb06bddefe4dd8532a79
#
_cell.length_a   1.000
_cell.length_b   1.000
_cell.length_c   1.000
_cell.angle_alpha   90.00
_cell.angle_beta   90.00
_cell.angle_gamma   90.00
#
_symmetry.space_group_name_H-M   'P 1'
#
loop_
_entity.id
_entity.type
_entity.pdbx_description
1 polymer ?
#
loop_
_entity_poly.entity_id
_entity_poly.type
_entity_poly.pdbx_seq_one_letter_code
_entity_poly.pdbx_strand_id
1 'polypeptide(L)'
;MKLTIISAAILTVANLGGAAAATEIVDRKTLTLDGARRAIAAAVAQAHKNHAGGVIAVVDDGGNLMALERVDGTFAAGANISIGKARTAALFQKPTRAFEEIIAKGRTALVALNDFTPLQGGVPITVDGQIVGAVGVSGAANARQDEELAMAAASAVSRGPAPVTFFDSTDVRAAFDKGAVLFNQGESYMVHASRREKPGMAEIHSKDADIVYVLDGTATLITGGTAIDTKITEPDELRGSSIDGGEAHQLRKGDVIIVPAGVPHWFKEVSNPFLYYVVKAR
;
A
#
# COMPACT_ATOMS: atom_id res chain seq x y z
N MET A 1 11.57 -75.59 23.62
CA MET A 1 11.95 -74.28 23.09
C MET A 1 10.93 -73.90 22.03
N LYS A 2 9.93 -73.07 22.35
CA LYS A 2 8.89 -72.67 21.42
C LYS A 2 9.27 -71.31 20.86
N LEU A 3 9.46 -71.20 19.53
CA LEU A 3 9.79 -70.02 18.81
C LEU A 3 8.48 -69.31 18.39
N THR A 4 8.21 -68.15 18.93
CA THR A 4 7.04 -67.35 18.60
C THR A 4 7.43 -66.36 17.48
N ILE A 5 6.87 -66.52 16.30
CA ILE A 5 7.04 -65.59 15.15
C ILE A 5 6.01 -64.48 15.29
N ILE A 6 6.49 -63.23 15.48
CA ILE A 6 5.65 -62.05 15.47
C ILE A 6 5.61 -61.53 14.01
N SER A 7 4.45 -61.65 13.35
CA SER A 7 4.20 -61.03 12.04
C SER A 7 3.87 -59.56 12.23
N ALA A 8 4.72 -58.69 11.73
CA ALA A 8 4.44 -57.27 11.63
C ALA A 8 3.61 -57.00 10.35
N ALA A 9 2.38 -56.58 10.54
CA ALA A 9 1.52 -56.11 9.45
C ALA A 9 1.93 -54.68 9.08
N ILE A 10 2.48 -54.52 7.90
CA ILE A 10 2.75 -53.16 7.30
C ILE A 10 1.43 -52.66 6.69
N LEU A 11 0.85 -51.68 7.37
CA LEU A 11 -0.34 -50.94 6.86
C LEU A 11 0.12 -49.92 5.81
N THR A 12 0.00 -50.26 4.53
CA THR A 12 0.20 -49.33 3.44
C THR A 12 -1.03 -48.40 3.32
N VAL A 13 -0.89 -47.17 3.79
CA VAL A 13 -1.88 -46.13 3.55
C VAL A 13 -1.74 -45.69 2.08
N ALA A 14 -2.63 -46.18 1.22
CA ALA A 14 -2.77 -45.65 -0.13
C ALA A 14 -3.34 -44.23 -0.07
N ASN A 15 -2.48 -43.25 -0.35
CA ASN A 15 -2.88 -41.85 -0.50
C ASN A 15 -3.63 -41.74 -1.83
N LEU A 16 -4.94 -41.90 -1.82
CA LEU A 16 -5.83 -41.58 -2.95
C LEU A 16 -5.87 -40.05 -3.11
N GLY A 17 -4.84 -39.51 -3.77
CA GLY A 17 -4.89 -38.15 -4.30
C GLY A 17 -6.06 -38.06 -5.27
N GLY A 18 -7.22 -37.60 -4.80
CA GLY A 18 -8.37 -37.28 -5.66
C GLY A 18 -7.90 -36.21 -6.66
N ALA A 19 -7.80 -36.58 -7.93
CA ALA A 19 -7.73 -35.60 -9.01
C ALA A 19 -8.97 -34.72 -8.86
N ALA A 20 -8.78 -33.44 -8.55
CA ALA A 20 -9.88 -32.47 -8.59
C ALA A 20 -10.50 -32.55 -10.01
N ALA A 21 -11.78 -32.89 -10.08
CA ALA A 21 -12.49 -32.91 -11.36
C ALA A 21 -12.32 -31.53 -11.98
N ALA A 22 -11.85 -31.47 -13.23
CA ALA A 22 -11.76 -30.24 -13.98
C ALA A 22 -13.18 -29.68 -14.14
N THR A 23 -13.41 -28.47 -13.62
CA THR A 23 -14.69 -27.80 -13.80
C THR A 23 -14.75 -27.19 -15.18
N GLU A 24 -15.88 -27.38 -15.90
CA GLU A 24 -16.10 -26.79 -17.23
C GLU A 24 -16.34 -25.27 -17.13
N ILE A 25 -16.65 -24.79 -15.95
CA ILE A 25 -16.99 -23.38 -15.67
C ILE A 25 -16.14 -22.90 -14.48
N VAL A 26 -15.62 -21.68 -14.57
CA VAL A 26 -14.88 -21.03 -13.49
C VAL A 26 -15.48 -19.68 -13.18
N ASP A 27 -15.50 -19.31 -11.90
CA ASP A 27 -15.85 -17.96 -11.47
C ASP A 27 -14.69 -17.02 -11.77
N ARG A 28 -14.97 -15.88 -12.39
CA ARG A 28 -13.99 -14.84 -12.68
C ARG A 28 -14.42 -13.53 -12.06
N LYS A 29 -13.45 -12.84 -11.47
CA LYS A 29 -13.64 -11.45 -11.05
C LYS A 29 -13.62 -10.56 -12.27
N THR A 30 -14.49 -9.55 -12.29
CA THR A 30 -14.52 -8.54 -13.34
C THR A 30 -14.47 -7.14 -12.73
N LEU A 31 -13.86 -6.21 -13.45
CA LEU A 31 -13.81 -4.81 -13.05
C LEU A 31 -15.19 -4.17 -13.19
N THR A 32 -15.61 -3.42 -12.17
CA THR A 32 -16.83 -2.60 -12.24
C THR A 32 -16.52 -1.19 -12.74
N LEU A 33 -17.54 -0.47 -13.24
CA LEU A 33 -17.36 0.94 -13.63
C LEU A 33 -16.86 1.81 -12.45
N ASP A 34 -17.31 1.53 -11.23
CA ASP A 34 -16.84 2.26 -10.05
C ASP A 34 -15.36 1.94 -9.73
N GLY A 35 -14.93 0.70 -9.97
CA GLY A 35 -13.52 0.33 -9.91
C GLY A 35 -12.68 1.08 -10.95
N ALA A 36 -13.18 1.17 -12.19
CA ALA A 36 -12.52 1.92 -13.25
C ALA A 36 -12.43 3.43 -12.94
N ARG A 37 -13.49 4.03 -12.40
CA ARG A 37 -13.49 5.44 -11.97
C ARG A 37 -12.50 5.70 -10.83
N ARG A 38 -12.41 4.79 -9.85
CA ARG A 38 -11.40 4.90 -8.76
C ARG A 38 -9.98 4.84 -9.30
N ALA A 39 -9.72 3.94 -10.25
CA ALA A 39 -8.42 3.88 -10.92
C ALA A 39 -8.05 5.21 -11.58
N ILE A 40 -8.96 5.77 -12.36
CA ILE A 40 -8.77 7.07 -13.02
C ILE A 40 -8.51 8.16 -12.00
N ALA A 41 -9.34 8.28 -10.96
CA ALA A 41 -9.18 9.31 -9.94
C ALA A 41 -7.81 9.25 -9.25
N ALA A 42 -7.29 8.06 -8.98
CA ALA A 42 -5.96 7.88 -8.39
C ALA A 42 -4.84 8.34 -9.35
N ALA A 43 -4.93 7.99 -10.64
CA ALA A 43 -3.95 8.45 -11.63
C ALA A 43 -3.99 9.96 -11.83
N VAL A 44 -5.18 10.57 -11.90
CA VAL A 44 -5.37 12.03 -12.03
C VAL A 44 -4.79 12.74 -10.80
N ALA A 45 -5.06 12.25 -9.59
CA ALA A 45 -4.49 12.82 -8.37
C ALA A 45 -2.95 12.74 -8.37
N GLN A 46 -2.38 11.62 -8.85
CA GLN A 46 -0.93 11.49 -8.98
C GLN A 46 -0.37 12.39 -10.09
N ALA A 47 -1.08 12.56 -11.22
CA ALA A 47 -0.69 13.49 -12.29
C ALA A 47 -0.61 14.93 -11.78
N HIS A 48 -1.60 15.39 -11.01
CA HIS A 48 -1.60 16.71 -10.39
C HIS A 48 -0.42 16.91 -9.43
N LYS A 49 -0.10 15.91 -8.60
CA LYS A 49 1.08 15.97 -7.72
C LYS A 49 2.39 16.11 -8.50
N ASN A 50 2.46 15.48 -9.65
CA ASN A 50 3.63 15.50 -10.51
C ASN A 50 3.65 16.72 -11.46
N HIS A 51 2.65 17.60 -11.42
CA HIS A 51 2.44 18.68 -12.39
C HIS A 51 2.49 18.17 -13.85
N ALA A 52 1.89 17.00 -14.08
CA ALA A 52 1.89 16.30 -15.35
C ALA A 52 0.50 16.30 -15.99
N GLY A 53 0.46 16.29 -17.33
CA GLY A 53 -0.72 15.90 -18.09
C GLY A 53 -0.85 14.38 -18.19
N GLY A 54 -1.71 13.92 -19.08
CA GLY A 54 -1.90 12.52 -19.41
C GLY A 54 -3.33 12.20 -19.81
N VAL A 55 -3.49 11.18 -20.63
CA VAL A 55 -4.77 10.50 -20.84
C VAL A 55 -4.70 9.18 -20.12
N ILE A 56 -5.67 8.92 -19.27
CA ILE A 56 -5.81 7.69 -18.49
C ILE A 56 -6.99 6.90 -19.08
N ALA A 57 -6.73 5.70 -19.57
CA ALA A 57 -7.76 4.78 -20.05
C ALA A 57 -7.78 3.50 -19.19
N VAL A 58 -8.98 3.04 -18.84
CA VAL A 58 -9.19 1.79 -18.11
C VAL A 58 -10.03 0.85 -18.98
N VAL A 59 -9.56 -0.38 -19.13
CA VAL A 59 -10.24 -1.46 -19.86
C VAL A 59 -10.55 -2.63 -18.94
N ASP A 60 -11.55 -3.46 -19.33
CA ASP A 60 -11.82 -4.75 -18.70
C ASP A 60 -10.76 -5.80 -19.04
N ASP A 61 -10.90 -7.02 -18.56
CA ASP A 61 -10.00 -8.14 -18.86
C ASP A 61 -10.03 -8.61 -20.32
N GLY A 62 -11.09 -8.28 -21.07
CA GLY A 62 -11.22 -8.45 -22.52
C GLY A 62 -10.62 -7.31 -23.36
N GLY A 63 -10.05 -6.28 -22.72
CA GLY A 63 -9.47 -5.12 -23.42
C GLY A 63 -10.51 -4.09 -23.89
N ASN A 64 -11.77 -4.18 -23.45
CA ASN A 64 -12.83 -3.25 -23.82
C ASN A 64 -12.76 -1.99 -22.94
N LEU A 65 -12.90 -0.81 -23.57
CA LEU A 65 -12.84 0.46 -22.84
C LEU A 65 -14.03 0.58 -21.84
N MET A 66 -13.71 0.81 -20.58
CA MET A 66 -14.69 1.07 -19.52
C MET A 66 -14.82 2.56 -19.19
N ALA A 67 -13.69 3.25 -19.09
CA ALA A 67 -13.64 4.68 -18.80
C ALA A 67 -12.33 5.31 -19.29
N LEU A 68 -12.40 6.62 -19.61
CA LEU A 68 -11.24 7.40 -20.02
C LEU A 68 -11.39 8.83 -19.51
N GLU A 69 -10.28 9.38 -19.05
CA GLU A 69 -10.18 10.81 -18.71
C GLU A 69 -8.90 11.40 -19.32
N ARG A 70 -9.03 12.60 -19.91
CA ARG A 70 -7.92 13.37 -20.47
C ARG A 70 -7.70 14.62 -19.65
N VAL A 71 -6.56 14.70 -18.99
CA VAL A 71 -6.13 15.92 -18.27
C VAL A 71 -5.90 17.04 -19.28
N ASP A 72 -6.31 18.25 -18.91
CA ASP A 72 -6.18 19.43 -19.76
C ASP A 72 -4.75 19.64 -20.26
N GLY A 73 -4.63 20.13 -21.50
CA GLY A 73 -3.33 20.34 -22.13
C GLY A 73 -2.66 19.08 -22.72
N THR A 74 -3.22 17.89 -22.51
CA THR A 74 -2.66 16.66 -23.10
C THR A 74 -2.98 16.58 -24.60
N PHE A 75 -2.01 16.15 -25.41
CA PHE A 75 -2.15 16.03 -26.86
C PHE A 75 -3.23 15.01 -27.28
N ALA A 76 -3.89 15.26 -28.42
CA ALA A 76 -5.08 14.51 -28.82
C ALA A 76 -4.85 13.01 -29.05
N ALA A 77 -3.71 12.62 -29.64
CA ALA A 77 -3.39 11.21 -29.90
C ALA A 77 -3.22 10.38 -28.62
N GLY A 78 -2.98 11.02 -27.46
CA GLY A 78 -2.85 10.37 -26.17
C GLY A 78 -4.05 9.46 -25.84
N ALA A 79 -5.26 9.80 -26.28
CA ALA A 79 -6.46 9.00 -26.05
C ALA A 79 -6.35 7.60 -26.67
N ASN A 80 -6.04 7.50 -27.97
CA ASN A 80 -5.91 6.22 -28.65
C ASN A 80 -4.69 5.43 -28.17
N ILE A 81 -3.59 6.12 -27.85
CA ILE A 81 -2.37 5.48 -27.33
C ILE A 81 -2.63 4.87 -25.96
N SER A 82 -3.31 5.60 -25.05
CA SER A 82 -3.62 5.09 -23.71
C SER A 82 -4.57 3.88 -23.75
N ILE A 83 -5.61 3.92 -24.62
CA ILE A 83 -6.48 2.75 -24.85
C ILE A 83 -5.67 1.57 -25.37
N GLY A 84 -4.81 1.78 -26.37
CA GLY A 84 -3.96 0.72 -26.91
C GLY A 84 -3.01 0.11 -25.89
N LYS A 85 -2.36 0.94 -25.05
CA LYS A 85 -1.50 0.47 -23.94
C LYS A 85 -2.31 -0.35 -22.92
N ALA A 86 -3.51 0.13 -22.50
CA ALA A 86 -4.38 -0.59 -21.59
C ALA A 86 -4.80 -1.94 -22.18
N ARG A 87 -5.28 -1.96 -23.43
CA ARG A 87 -5.67 -3.19 -24.15
C ARG A 87 -4.52 -4.18 -24.25
N THR A 88 -3.34 -3.74 -24.64
CA THR A 88 -2.15 -4.60 -24.68
C THR A 88 -1.84 -5.19 -23.31
N ALA A 89 -1.88 -4.39 -22.25
CA ALA A 89 -1.60 -4.87 -20.90
C ALA A 89 -2.63 -5.90 -20.41
N ALA A 90 -3.94 -5.72 -20.71
CA ALA A 90 -5.00 -6.64 -20.35
C ALA A 90 -4.87 -7.97 -21.11
N LEU A 91 -4.82 -7.91 -22.43
CA LEU A 91 -4.84 -9.10 -23.29
C LEU A 91 -3.58 -9.96 -23.17
N PHE A 92 -2.43 -9.34 -23.03
CA PHE A 92 -1.15 -10.05 -22.88
C PHE A 92 -0.75 -10.27 -21.41
N GLN A 93 -1.56 -9.78 -20.46
CA GLN A 93 -1.39 -9.99 -19.02
C GLN A 93 -0.01 -9.58 -18.50
N LYS A 94 0.55 -8.49 -19.04
CA LYS A 94 1.88 -7.98 -18.70
C LYS A 94 1.94 -6.46 -18.84
N PRO A 95 2.78 -5.77 -18.04
CA PRO A 95 3.09 -4.36 -18.29
C PRO A 95 3.67 -4.17 -19.70
N THR A 96 3.22 -3.13 -20.39
CA THR A 96 3.66 -2.89 -21.79
C THR A 96 5.13 -2.55 -21.91
N ARG A 97 5.78 -2.05 -20.85
CA ARG A 97 7.25 -1.90 -20.78
C ARG A 97 7.99 -3.17 -21.15
N ALA A 98 7.50 -4.35 -20.71
CA ALA A 98 8.15 -5.62 -21.02
C ALA A 98 8.22 -5.91 -22.53
N PHE A 99 7.22 -5.46 -23.28
CA PHE A 99 7.21 -5.61 -24.74
C PHE A 99 8.10 -4.59 -25.44
N GLU A 100 8.10 -3.34 -24.98
CA GLU A 100 9.01 -2.30 -25.47
C GLU A 100 10.48 -2.74 -25.32
N GLU A 101 10.86 -3.28 -24.17
CA GLU A 101 12.20 -3.82 -23.91
C GLU A 101 12.56 -5.02 -24.84
N ILE A 102 11.61 -5.93 -25.09
CA ILE A 102 11.82 -7.07 -25.98
C ILE A 102 12.03 -6.61 -27.42
N ILE A 103 11.26 -5.62 -27.88
CA ILE A 103 11.38 -5.04 -29.22
C ILE A 103 12.71 -4.31 -29.35
N ALA A 104 13.12 -3.52 -28.35
CA ALA A 104 14.41 -2.86 -28.31
C ALA A 104 15.60 -3.85 -28.38
N LYS A 105 15.42 -5.08 -27.89
CA LYS A 105 16.39 -6.19 -28.01
C LYS A 105 16.34 -6.92 -29.35
N GLY A 106 15.58 -6.43 -30.33
CA GLY A 106 15.56 -6.92 -31.71
C GLY A 106 14.38 -7.82 -32.09
N ARG A 107 13.46 -8.15 -31.20
CA ARG A 107 12.25 -8.94 -31.53
C ARG A 107 11.15 -8.08 -32.16
N THR A 108 11.44 -7.40 -33.25
CA THR A 108 10.57 -6.44 -33.91
C THR A 108 9.30 -7.05 -34.53
N ALA A 109 9.26 -8.35 -34.80
CA ALA A 109 8.09 -9.05 -35.34
C ALA A 109 6.83 -8.88 -34.45
N LEU A 110 6.98 -8.53 -33.15
CA LEU A 110 5.86 -8.29 -32.28
C LEU A 110 4.99 -7.11 -32.71
N VAL A 111 5.53 -6.13 -33.46
CA VAL A 111 4.74 -4.97 -33.93
C VAL A 111 3.72 -5.34 -35.01
N ALA A 112 3.80 -6.56 -35.56
CA ALA A 112 2.83 -7.07 -36.53
C ALA A 112 1.55 -7.63 -35.89
N LEU A 113 1.49 -7.72 -34.54
CA LEU A 113 0.29 -8.16 -33.82
C LEU A 113 -0.78 -7.10 -33.87
N ASN A 114 -2.03 -7.52 -34.11
CA ASN A 114 -3.18 -6.62 -34.05
C ASN A 114 -3.46 -6.20 -32.61
N ASP A 115 -4.05 -5.03 -32.44
CA ASP A 115 -4.43 -4.46 -31.12
C ASP A 115 -3.27 -4.42 -30.11
N PHE A 116 -2.05 -4.23 -30.62
CA PHE A 116 -0.82 -4.25 -29.85
C PHE A 116 -0.13 -2.91 -29.85
N THR A 117 -0.07 -2.27 -28.69
CA THR A 117 0.62 -0.99 -28.45
C THR A 117 1.71 -1.19 -27.40
N PRO A 118 2.92 -1.65 -27.83
CA PRO A 118 4.01 -2.03 -26.90
C PRO A 118 4.81 -0.81 -26.42
N LEU A 119 4.13 0.23 -25.96
CA LEU A 119 4.73 1.43 -25.41
C LEU A 119 4.57 1.43 -23.88
N GLN A 120 5.63 1.73 -23.13
CA GLN A 120 5.60 1.80 -21.67
C GLN A 120 4.46 2.72 -21.18
N GLY A 121 3.74 2.29 -20.13
CA GLY A 121 2.61 3.03 -19.56
C GLY A 121 1.29 2.25 -19.54
N GLY A 122 1.28 0.96 -19.95
CA GLY A 122 0.17 0.04 -19.77
C GLY A 122 0.46 -0.92 -18.61
N VAL A 123 -0.47 -1.05 -17.64
CA VAL A 123 -0.30 -1.87 -16.42
C VAL A 123 -1.56 -2.68 -16.15
N PRO A 124 -1.48 -4.01 -15.98
CA PRO A 124 -2.62 -4.84 -15.59
C PRO A 124 -3.14 -4.47 -14.19
N ILE A 125 -4.46 -4.54 -14.02
CA ILE A 125 -5.13 -4.47 -12.71
C ILE A 125 -5.30 -5.91 -12.22
N THR A 126 -4.65 -6.24 -11.10
CA THR A 126 -4.70 -7.59 -10.51
C THR A 126 -5.38 -7.57 -9.16
N VAL A 127 -6.37 -8.42 -8.96
CA VAL A 127 -7.10 -8.60 -7.69
C VAL A 127 -7.08 -10.08 -7.33
N ASP A 128 -6.51 -10.42 -6.18
CA ASP A 128 -6.36 -11.81 -5.69
C ASP A 128 -5.77 -12.76 -6.74
N GLY A 129 -4.72 -12.30 -7.42
CA GLY A 129 -4.01 -13.07 -8.46
C GLY A 129 -4.72 -13.15 -9.82
N GLN A 130 -5.92 -12.59 -9.98
CA GLN A 130 -6.63 -12.53 -11.25
C GLN A 130 -6.50 -11.15 -11.89
N ILE A 131 -6.23 -11.09 -13.18
CA ILE A 131 -6.29 -9.85 -13.94
C ILE A 131 -7.74 -9.55 -14.28
N VAL A 132 -8.24 -8.42 -13.76
CA VAL A 132 -9.63 -7.95 -13.91
C VAL A 132 -9.78 -6.83 -14.93
N GLY A 133 -8.68 -6.33 -15.45
CA GLY A 133 -8.60 -5.24 -16.42
C GLY A 133 -7.19 -4.69 -16.51
N ALA A 134 -7.04 -3.52 -17.12
CA ALA A 134 -5.76 -2.81 -17.18
C ALA A 134 -5.96 -1.30 -17.30
N VAL A 135 -4.90 -0.58 -16.97
CA VAL A 135 -4.78 0.87 -17.15
C VAL A 135 -3.74 1.17 -18.19
N GLY A 136 -4.00 2.15 -19.05
CA GLY A 136 -3.01 2.72 -19.96
C GLY A 136 -2.94 4.22 -19.77
N VAL A 137 -1.74 4.75 -19.71
CA VAL A 137 -1.50 6.20 -19.62
C VAL A 137 -0.60 6.65 -20.75
N SER A 138 -0.91 7.81 -21.32
CA SER A 138 -0.08 8.45 -22.36
C SER A 138 -0.18 9.97 -22.28
N GLY A 139 0.97 10.65 -22.32
CA GLY A 139 1.05 12.09 -22.35
C GLY A 139 1.51 12.75 -21.07
N ALA A 140 2.06 12.00 -20.13
CA ALA A 140 2.86 12.55 -19.05
C ALA A 140 4.23 13.03 -19.59
N ALA A 141 5.15 13.47 -18.72
CA ALA A 141 6.41 14.03 -19.16
C ALA A 141 7.31 13.03 -19.93
N ASN A 142 7.16 11.74 -19.67
CA ASN A 142 7.90 10.66 -20.34
C ASN A 142 7.23 9.29 -20.07
N ALA A 143 7.69 8.24 -20.78
CA ALA A 143 7.13 6.90 -20.69
C ALA A 143 7.17 6.29 -19.28
N ARG A 144 8.21 6.58 -18.50
CA ARG A 144 8.31 6.15 -17.10
C ARG A 144 7.21 6.77 -16.25
N GLN A 145 6.94 8.06 -16.42
CA GLN A 145 5.89 8.75 -15.69
C GLN A 145 4.50 8.27 -16.13
N ASP A 146 4.28 7.94 -17.40
CA ASP A 146 3.06 7.27 -17.87
C ASP A 146 2.83 5.97 -17.06
N GLU A 147 3.88 5.14 -16.90
CA GLU A 147 3.78 3.89 -16.12
C GLU A 147 3.56 4.15 -14.62
N GLU A 148 4.20 5.14 -14.02
CA GLU A 148 3.98 5.53 -12.61
C GLU A 148 2.51 5.90 -12.34
N LEU A 149 1.89 6.68 -13.24
CA LEU A 149 0.49 7.02 -13.15
C LEU A 149 -0.41 5.78 -13.33
N ALA A 150 -0.09 4.90 -14.28
CA ALA A 150 -0.83 3.66 -14.50
C ALA A 150 -0.73 2.70 -13.29
N MET A 151 0.44 2.63 -12.63
CA MET A 151 0.63 1.85 -11.39
C MET A 151 -0.18 2.41 -10.23
N ALA A 152 -0.23 3.73 -10.06
CA ALA A 152 -1.07 4.37 -9.05
C ALA A 152 -2.55 4.01 -9.24
N ALA A 153 -3.04 4.05 -10.49
CA ALA A 153 -4.39 3.65 -10.83
C ALA A 153 -4.68 2.17 -10.53
N ALA A 154 -3.80 1.26 -10.99
CA ALA A 154 -3.98 -0.17 -10.79
C ALA A 154 -3.99 -0.54 -9.30
N SER A 155 -3.11 0.07 -8.51
CA SER A 155 -3.03 -0.14 -7.07
C SER A 155 -4.29 0.31 -6.32
N ALA A 156 -4.97 1.36 -6.78
CA ALA A 156 -6.19 1.87 -6.16
C ALA A 156 -7.36 0.86 -6.28
N VAL A 157 -7.42 0.08 -7.37
CA VAL A 157 -8.43 -0.97 -7.54
C VAL A 157 -8.09 -2.20 -6.70
N SER A 158 -6.83 -2.64 -6.73
CA SER A 158 -6.39 -3.86 -6.02
C SER A 158 -6.58 -3.79 -4.51
N ARG A 159 -6.54 -2.58 -3.94
CA ARG A 159 -6.72 -2.39 -2.50
C ARG A 159 -8.18 -2.45 -2.05
N GLY A 160 -9.17 -2.19 -2.94
CA GLY A 160 -10.58 -2.05 -2.58
C GLY A 160 -10.82 -0.98 -1.48
N PRO A 161 -12.05 -0.71 -1.07
CA PRO A 161 -12.28 0.01 0.18
C PRO A 161 -11.79 -0.86 1.34
N ALA A 162 -10.99 -0.28 2.24
CA ALA A 162 -10.56 -1.00 3.44
C ALA A 162 -11.79 -1.46 4.23
N PRO A 163 -11.84 -2.71 4.70
CA PRO A 163 -12.95 -3.18 5.52
C PRO A 163 -12.99 -2.40 6.83
N VAL A 164 -14.20 -2.24 7.38
CA VAL A 164 -14.35 -1.74 8.74
C VAL A 164 -13.67 -2.74 9.68
N THR A 165 -12.76 -2.23 10.53
CA THR A 165 -12.10 -3.03 11.54
C THR A 165 -12.62 -2.63 12.92
N PHE A 166 -13.07 -3.61 13.70
CA PHE A 166 -13.56 -3.42 15.06
C PHE A 166 -12.67 -4.21 16.02
N PHE A 167 -12.25 -3.56 17.08
CA PHE A 167 -11.53 -4.18 18.19
C PHE A 167 -12.42 -4.03 19.44
N ASP A 168 -12.72 -5.13 20.09
CA ASP A 168 -13.45 -5.08 21.35
C ASP A 168 -12.55 -4.59 22.50
N SER A 169 -13.15 -4.34 23.66
CA SER A 169 -12.42 -3.83 24.82
C SER A 169 -11.36 -4.81 25.37
N THR A 170 -11.47 -6.09 25.05
CA THR A 170 -10.51 -7.13 25.47
C THR A 170 -9.28 -7.04 24.60
N ASP A 171 -9.44 -6.96 23.28
CA ASP A 171 -8.35 -6.80 22.32
C ASP A 171 -7.59 -5.50 22.58
N VAL A 172 -8.33 -4.41 22.81
CA VAL A 172 -7.73 -3.10 23.11
C VAL A 172 -6.89 -3.14 24.39
N ARG A 173 -7.40 -3.75 25.46
CA ARG A 173 -6.64 -3.91 26.71
C ARG A 173 -5.38 -4.76 26.51
N ALA A 174 -5.50 -5.88 25.81
CA ALA A 174 -4.36 -6.73 25.52
C ALA A 174 -3.28 -6.01 24.68
N ALA A 175 -3.67 -5.10 23.79
CA ALA A 175 -2.73 -4.26 23.05
C ALA A 175 -2.02 -3.26 23.98
N PHE A 176 -2.72 -2.60 24.91
CA PHE A 176 -2.11 -1.70 25.91
C PHE A 176 -1.18 -2.42 26.86
N ASP A 177 -1.52 -3.64 27.31
CA ASP A 177 -0.67 -4.43 28.19
C ASP A 177 0.70 -4.71 27.58
N LYS A 178 0.77 -4.81 26.25
CA LYS A 178 1.99 -5.08 25.48
C LYS A 178 2.65 -3.81 24.90
N GLY A 179 1.93 -2.68 24.86
CA GLY A 179 2.36 -1.52 24.09
C GLY A 179 2.50 -1.87 22.60
N ALA A 180 1.40 -2.25 21.94
CA ALA A 180 1.43 -2.85 20.60
C ALA A 180 0.64 -2.04 19.55
N VAL A 181 0.98 -2.28 18.28
CA VAL A 181 0.18 -1.80 17.14
C VAL A 181 -1.18 -2.47 17.20
N LEU A 182 -2.24 -1.65 17.27
CA LEU A 182 -3.61 -2.13 17.22
C LEU A 182 -4.09 -2.30 15.77
N PHE A 183 -3.73 -1.34 14.89
CA PHE A 183 -4.10 -1.37 13.49
C PHE A 183 -3.03 -0.70 12.62
N ASN A 184 -2.77 -1.27 11.44
CA ASN A 184 -1.86 -0.70 10.46
C ASN A 184 -2.44 -0.82 9.05
N GLN A 185 -2.68 0.31 8.41
CA GLN A 185 -3.17 0.40 7.03
C GLN A 185 -2.04 0.83 6.06
N GLY A 186 -0.87 0.25 6.21
CA GLY A 186 0.26 0.49 5.31
C GLY A 186 0.70 1.96 5.28
N GLU A 187 0.64 2.58 4.11
CA GLU A 187 1.13 3.97 3.92
C GLU A 187 0.14 5.06 4.34
N SER A 188 -1.07 4.74 4.80
CA SER A 188 -2.08 5.75 5.13
C SER A 188 -2.02 6.18 6.60
N TYR A 189 -2.21 5.22 7.50
CA TYR A 189 -2.13 5.48 8.94
C TYR A 189 -1.93 4.19 9.74
N MET A 190 -1.44 4.35 10.97
CA MET A 190 -1.30 3.30 11.96
C MET A 190 -1.88 3.77 13.29
N VAL A 191 -2.54 2.88 14.02
CA VAL A 191 -3.01 3.12 15.39
C VAL A 191 -2.22 2.24 16.35
N HIS A 192 -1.55 2.85 17.30
CA HIS A 192 -0.77 2.16 18.32
C HIS A 192 -1.36 2.39 19.70
N ALA A 193 -1.61 1.31 20.44
CA ALA A 193 -1.95 1.35 21.86
C ALA A 193 -0.64 1.41 22.66
N SER A 194 -0.28 2.60 23.09
CA SER A 194 1.04 2.86 23.69
C SER A 194 0.97 2.81 25.20
N ARG A 195 1.94 2.11 25.79
CA ARG A 195 2.18 2.03 27.22
C ARG A 195 3.62 2.43 27.52
N ARG A 196 3.82 3.44 28.36
CA ARG A 196 5.14 3.80 28.85
C ARG A 196 5.22 3.63 30.35
N GLU A 197 6.34 3.09 30.81
CA GLU A 197 6.65 2.95 32.24
C GLU A 197 7.86 3.79 32.64
N LYS A 198 8.53 4.38 31.64
CA LYS A 198 9.71 5.23 31.81
C LYS A 198 9.83 6.23 30.64
N PRO A 199 10.61 7.31 30.80
CA PRO A 199 10.95 8.23 29.72
C PRO A 199 11.47 7.51 28.47
N GLY A 200 11.19 8.07 27.30
CA GLY A 200 11.67 7.60 26.01
C GLY A 200 12.91 8.33 25.52
N MET A 201 13.32 8.05 24.30
CA MET A 201 14.27 8.84 23.52
C MET A 201 13.53 9.99 22.83
N ALA A 202 14.24 11.01 22.38
CA ALA A 202 13.70 11.98 21.44
C ALA A 202 13.46 11.30 20.08
N GLU A 203 12.32 11.58 19.45
CA GLU A 203 11.87 10.96 18.21
C GLU A 203 11.62 12.04 17.15
N ILE A 204 11.93 11.74 15.88
CA ILE A 204 11.59 12.56 14.74
C ILE A 204 11.11 11.61 13.64
N HIS A 205 9.85 11.75 13.22
CA HIS A 205 9.26 11.03 12.10
C HIS A 205 9.24 11.93 10.88
N SER A 206 9.99 11.64 9.84
CA SER A 206 10.13 12.53 8.68
C SER A 206 8.87 12.59 7.80
N LYS A 207 8.01 11.57 7.86
CA LYS A 207 6.79 11.47 7.05
C LYS A 207 5.50 11.37 7.85
N ASP A 208 5.57 10.90 9.10
CA ASP A 208 4.38 10.64 9.90
C ASP A 208 4.11 11.81 10.85
N ALA A 209 2.87 12.28 10.90
CA ALA A 209 2.37 13.11 11.98
C ALA A 209 1.83 12.22 13.10
N ASP A 210 2.16 12.53 14.36
CA ASP A 210 1.65 11.82 15.52
C ASP A 210 0.44 12.55 16.14
N ILE A 211 -0.71 11.89 16.17
CA ILE A 211 -1.90 12.35 16.90
C ILE A 211 -1.98 11.51 18.17
N VAL A 212 -1.66 12.12 19.30
CA VAL A 212 -1.62 11.47 20.62
C VAL A 212 -2.89 11.82 21.40
N TYR A 213 -3.60 10.80 21.89
CA TYR A 213 -4.70 10.93 22.83
C TYR A 213 -4.39 10.22 24.15
N VAL A 214 -4.35 10.96 25.25
CA VAL A 214 -4.01 10.43 26.58
C VAL A 214 -5.20 9.75 27.22
N LEU A 215 -5.04 8.46 27.51
CA LEU A 215 -6.07 7.64 28.16
C LEU A 215 -5.93 7.61 29.67
N ASP A 216 -4.69 7.53 30.17
CA ASP A 216 -4.44 7.49 31.61
C ASP A 216 -3.00 7.89 31.95
N GLY A 217 -2.81 8.43 33.16
CA GLY A 217 -1.52 8.93 33.62
C GLY A 217 -1.21 10.36 33.19
N THR A 218 0.05 10.76 33.37
CA THR A 218 0.58 12.10 33.05
C THR A 218 1.94 11.99 32.37
N ALA A 219 2.28 12.98 31.53
CA ALA A 219 3.59 13.06 30.89
C ALA A 219 4.03 14.52 30.68
N THR A 220 5.34 14.74 30.69
CA THR A 220 5.95 15.97 30.16
C THR A 220 6.47 15.65 28.78
N LEU A 221 5.84 16.21 27.74
CA LEU A 221 6.27 16.09 26.34
C LEU A 221 6.96 17.37 25.91
N ILE A 222 8.20 17.28 25.44
CA ILE A 222 8.92 18.39 24.80
C ILE A 222 8.71 18.28 23.29
N THR A 223 8.34 19.38 22.63
CA THR A 223 8.18 19.45 21.16
C THR A 223 8.98 20.58 20.55
N GLY A 224 9.47 20.41 19.32
CA GLY A 224 10.37 21.37 18.67
C GLY A 224 11.77 21.34 19.25
N GLY A 225 12.53 22.44 19.12
CA GLY A 225 13.92 22.49 19.53
C GLY A 225 14.86 21.67 18.64
N THR A 226 16.00 21.26 19.18
CA THR A 226 17.04 20.50 18.46
C THR A 226 17.26 19.16 19.17
N ALA A 227 17.04 18.06 18.47
CA ALA A 227 17.35 16.73 18.98
C ALA A 227 18.87 16.48 19.01
N ILE A 228 19.36 15.97 20.15
CA ILE A 228 20.79 15.76 20.41
C ILE A 228 21.16 14.30 20.13
N ASP A 229 22.37 14.07 19.60
CA ASP A 229 22.95 12.75 19.30
C ASP A 229 22.03 11.87 18.45
N THR A 230 21.45 12.45 17.40
CA THR A 230 20.49 11.76 16.55
C THR A 230 21.12 10.66 15.71
N LYS A 231 20.42 9.53 15.59
CA LYS A 231 20.75 8.40 14.73
C LYS A 231 19.51 7.94 13.97
N ILE A 232 19.68 7.54 12.71
CA ILE A 232 18.63 6.87 11.94
C ILE A 232 18.47 5.47 12.52
N THR A 233 17.28 5.14 13.01
CA THR A 233 16.95 3.82 13.57
C THR A 233 16.17 2.97 12.60
N GLU A 234 15.32 3.60 11.78
CA GLU A 234 14.54 2.99 10.71
C GLU A 234 14.41 3.97 9.53
N PRO A 235 13.99 3.53 8.35
CA PRO A 235 13.64 4.45 7.28
C PRO A 235 12.62 5.49 7.79
N ASP A 236 12.91 6.77 7.57
CA ASP A 236 12.06 7.90 7.98
C ASP A 236 11.95 8.14 9.51
N GLU A 237 12.76 7.47 10.35
CA GLU A 237 12.77 7.63 11.81
C GLU A 237 14.18 7.93 12.34
N LEU A 238 14.29 9.06 13.07
CA LEU A 238 15.50 9.42 13.82
C LEU A 238 15.20 9.39 15.31
N ARG A 239 16.16 8.92 16.10
CA ARG A 239 16.11 8.96 17.57
C ARG A 239 17.33 9.68 18.13
N GLY A 240 17.07 10.51 19.15
CA GLY A 240 18.09 11.27 19.86
C GLY A 240 18.07 11.00 21.36
N SER A 241 19.13 11.40 22.05
CA SER A 241 19.23 11.25 23.52
C SER A 241 18.33 12.21 24.27
N SER A 242 18.12 13.42 23.74
CA SER A 242 17.31 14.48 24.34
C SER A 242 16.94 15.54 23.30
N ILE A 243 16.19 16.57 23.72
CA ILE A 243 15.93 17.78 22.96
C ILE A 243 16.48 18.98 23.73
N ASP A 244 17.28 19.81 23.08
CA ASP A 244 17.70 21.12 23.57
C ASP A 244 16.73 22.20 23.10
N GLY A 245 16.24 23.02 24.03
CA GLY A 245 15.15 23.96 23.77
C GLY A 245 13.80 23.26 23.61
N GLY A 246 12.92 23.85 22.79
CA GLY A 246 11.57 23.33 22.57
C GLY A 246 10.55 23.80 23.60
N GLU A 247 9.30 23.42 23.40
CA GLU A 247 8.16 23.74 24.25
C GLU A 247 7.73 22.54 25.09
N ALA A 248 7.50 22.75 26.38
CA ALA A 248 7.08 21.71 27.31
C ALA A 248 5.56 21.69 27.47
N HIS A 249 4.95 20.54 27.18
CA HIS A 249 3.51 20.30 27.35
C HIS A 249 3.30 19.30 28.50
N GLN A 250 2.47 19.71 29.47
CA GLN A 250 2.05 18.83 30.58
C GLN A 250 0.78 18.09 30.16
N LEU A 251 0.92 16.84 29.78
CA LEU A 251 -0.16 16.00 29.31
C LEU A 251 -0.81 15.24 30.45
N ARG A 252 -2.14 15.14 30.41
CA ARG A 252 -2.97 14.39 31.36
C ARG A 252 -4.13 13.71 30.63
N LYS A 253 -4.79 12.83 31.30
CA LYS A 253 -5.98 12.11 30.80
C LYS A 253 -6.97 13.02 30.08
N GLY A 254 -7.32 12.67 28.85
CA GLY A 254 -8.25 13.38 27.97
C GLY A 254 -7.58 14.40 27.05
N ASP A 255 -6.30 14.72 27.25
CA ASP A 255 -5.59 15.65 26.37
C ASP A 255 -5.30 15.03 25.00
N VAL A 256 -5.30 15.89 23.98
CA VAL A 256 -4.86 15.56 22.62
C VAL A 256 -3.73 16.50 22.24
N ILE A 257 -2.66 15.95 21.69
CA ILE A 257 -1.60 16.74 21.05
C ILE A 257 -1.31 16.19 19.67
N ILE A 258 -1.05 17.09 18.71
CA ILE A 258 -0.68 16.74 17.34
C ILE A 258 0.74 17.23 17.11
N VAL A 259 1.62 16.31 16.76
CA VAL A 259 3.01 16.57 16.38
C VAL A 259 3.15 16.36 14.87
N PRO A 260 3.32 17.43 14.08
CA PRO A 260 3.50 17.33 12.65
C PRO A 260 4.77 16.53 12.26
N ALA A 261 4.77 15.96 11.06
CA ALA A 261 5.95 15.31 10.50
C ALA A 261 7.17 16.24 10.54
N GLY A 262 8.34 15.68 10.85
CA GLY A 262 9.61 16.41 10.97
C GLY A 262 9.82 17.16 12.29
N VAL A 263 8.81 17.27 13.15
CA VAL A 263 8.95 17.96 14.44
C VAL A 263 9.56 17.04 15.49
N PRO A 264 10.72 17.39 16.09
CA PRO A 264 11.29 16.64 17.21
C PRO A 264 10.32 16.62 18.39
N HIS A 265 10.17 15.45 19.03
CA HIS A 265 9.36 15.34 20.24
C HIS A 265 9.93 14.28 21.19
N TRP A 266 9.73 14.49 22.49
CA TRP A 266 10.35 13.68 23.52
C TRP A 266 9.49 13.59 24.79
N PHE A 267 9.04 12.39 25.13
CA PHE A 267 8.46 12.10 26.43
C PHE A 267 9.56 12.10 27.49
N LYS A 268 9.83 13.29 28.05
CA LYS A 268 10.88 13.54 29.02
C LYS A 268 10.57 12.94 30.40
N GLU A 269 9.30 12.97 30.79
CA GLU A 269 8.81 12.43 32.04
C GLU A 269 7.46 11.76 31.79
N VAL A 270 7.21 10.64 32.44
CA VAL A 270 5.94 9.91 32.34
C VAL A 270 5.60 9.28 33.68
N SER A 271 4.29 9.21 33.99
CA SER A 271 3.79 8.35 35.08
C SER A 271 3.98 6.89 34.73
N ASN A 272 3.90 6.01 35.72
CA ASN A 272 3.97 4.56 35.51
C ASN A 272 2.66 3.88 35.95
N PRO A 273 1.81 3.39 35.02
CA PRO A 273 1.95 3.53 33.57
C PRO A 273 1.44 4.88 33.05
N PHE A 274 1.89 5.27 31.85
CA PHE A 274 1.30 6.30 31.00
C PHE A 274 0.70 5.64 29.76
N LEU A 275 -0.62 5.75 29.57
CA LEU A 275 -1.37 5.08 28.50
C LEU A 275 -1.92 6.11 27.52
N TYR A 276 -1.66 5.89 26.22
CA TYR A 276 -2.15 6.78 25.18
C TYR A 276 -2.30 6.03 23.85
N TYR A 277 -3.26 6.46 23.03
CA TYR A 277 -3.22 6.13 21.61
C TYR A 277 -2.29 7.10 20.90
N VAL A 278 -1.54 6.59 19.94
CA VAL A 278 -0.96 7.42 18.87
C VAL A 278 -1.46 6.93 17.53
N VAL A 279 -2.01 7.87 16.74
CA VAL A 279 -2.30 7.64 15.33
C VAL A 279 -1.19 8.30 14.55
N LYS A 280 -0.39 7.48 13.85
CA LYS A 280 0.61 7.94 12.91
C LYS A 280 -0.06 8.07 11.54
N ALA A 281 -0.12 9.28 11.01
CA ALA A 281 -0.77 9.62 9.74
C ALA A 281 0.26 10.16 8.74
N ARG A 282 0.22 9.64 7.51
CA ARG A 282 1.10 10.06 6.39
C ARG A 282 0.42 11.03 5.46
#